data_762eee2b93f049bd6fc68f74ba792f9a
#
_entry.id   762eee2b93f049bd6fc68f74ba792f9a
#
_cell.length_a   1.000
_cell.length_b   1.000
_cell.length_c   1.000
_cell.angle_alpha   90.00
_cell.angle_beta   90.00
_cell.angle_gamma   90.00
#
_symmetry.space_group_name_H-M   'P 1'
#
loop_
_entity.id
_entity.type
_entity.pdbx_description
1 polymer ?
#
loop_
_entity_poly.entity_id
_entity_poly.type
_entity_poly.pdbx_seq_one_letter_code
_entity_poly.pdbx_strand_id
1 'polypeptide(L)'
;MKKIIILGGGGFIGGHLGKRLMDDGCHVRIADIKNHEFWDHSEICHEFIKCDLTDPKSVELVISENCDELYQLAADMGGAGYIFTGENDANVMHNSALINLNVAKECFVKKVKKVFYSSSACMYPEHNQLDPDNPNCIESSAYPANPDSEYGWEKLFSERLFLAFNRNYKLNTRIARFHNIFGPQGTWDG
;
A
#
# COMPACT_ATOMS: atom_id res chain seq x y z
N MET A 1 -16.09 13.48 -13.30
CA MET A 1 -14.67 13.46 -12.86
C MET A 1 -14.49 12.24 -11.98
N LYS A 2 -13.49 11.42 -12.26
CA LYS A 2 -13.19 10.19 -11.51
C LYS A 2 -12.67 10.54 -10.12
N LYS A 3 -13.19 9.89 -9.08
CA LYS A 3 -12.81 10.13 -7.68
C LYS A 3 -11.83 9.07 -7.22
N ILE A 4 -10.65 9.52 -6.84
CA ILE A 4 -9.53 8.67 -6.42
C ILE A 4 -9.17 8.95 -4.97
N ILE A 5 -8.89 7.89 -4.22
CA ILE A 5 -8.32 7.97 -2.88
C ILE A 5 -6.96 7.27 -2.88
N ILE A 6 -5.94 7.94 -2.34
CA ILE A 6 -4.60 7.38 -2.16
C ILE A 6 -4.29 7.37 -0.66
N LEU A 7 -4.13 6.18 -0.10
CA LEU A 7 -3.67 5.98 1.26
C LEU A 7 -2.15 5.77 1.22
N GLY A 8 -1.41 6.53 2.01
CA GLY A 8 0.05 6.57 1.92
C GLY A 8 0.58 7.58 0.89
N GLY A 9 -0.22 8.61 0.58
CA GLY A 9 0.14 9.60 -0.44
C GLY A 9 1.15 10.66 0.01
N GLY A 10 1.49 10.73 1.29
CA GLY A 10 2.61 11.51 1.81
C GLY A 10 3.98 10.86 1.57
N GLY A 11 4.01 9.64 1.05
CA GLY A 11 5.22 8.92 0.66
C GLY A 11 5.59 9.11 -0.81
N PHE A 12 6.78 8.61 -1.18
CA PHE A 12 7.37 8.72 -2.52
C PHE A 12 6.41 8.29 -3.64
N ILE A 13 5.97 7.03 -3.64
CA ILE A 13 5.12 6.48 -4.71
C ILE A 13 3.76 7.18 -4.74
N GLY A 14 3.19 7.42 -3.55
CA GLY A 14 1.86 8.02 -3.43
C GLY A 14 1.79 9.46 -3.90
N GLY A 15 2.83 10.26 -3.64
CA GLY A 15 2.94 11.64 -4.13
C GLY A 15 3.03 11.71 -5.66
N HIS A 16 3.91 10.90 -6.27
CA HIS A 16 4.00 10.81 -7.73
C HIS A 16 2.69 10.35 -8.38
N LEU A 17 2.03 9.38 -7.77
CA LEU A 17 0.73 8.89 -8.25
C LEU A 17 -0.34 9.98 -8.15
N GLY A 18 -0.38 10.71 -7.03
CA GLY A 18 -1.31 11.82 -6.83
C GLY A 18 -1.18 12.89 -7.90
N LYS A 19 0.06 13.36 -8.12
CA LYS A 19 0.37 14.34 -9.17
C LYS A 19 -0.08 13.85 -10.55
N ARG A 20 0.29 12.64 -10.93
CA ARG A 20 -0.08 12.07 -12.22
C ARG A 20 -1.60 11.98 -12.40
N LEU A 21 -2.33 11.54 -11.38
CA LEU A 21 -3.79 11.40 -11.47
C LEU A 21 -4.51 12.75 -11.51
N MET A 22 -3.95 13.80 -10.88
CA MET A 22 -4.45 15.17 -11.05
C MET A 22 -4.25 15.65 -12.48
N ASP A 23 -3.08 15.43 -13.06
CA ASP A 23 -2.79 15.79 -14.47
C ASP A 23 -3.72 15.04 -15.45
N ASP A 24 -4.11 13.81 -15.11
CA ASP A 24 -5.09 13.03 -15.88
C ASP A 24 -6.56 13.47 -15.62
N GLY A 25 -6.79 14.56 -14.88
CA GLY A 25 -8.11 15.17 -14.64
C GLY A 25 -8.98 14.44 -13.63
N CYS A 26 -8.37 13.63 -12.74
CA CYS A 26 -9.08 12.99 -11.63
C CYS A 26 -9.23 13.93 -10.42
N HIS A 27 -10.26 13.73 -9.62
CA HIS A 27 -10.34 14.31 -8.27
C HIS A 27 -9.61 13.40 -7.29
N VAL A 28 -8.52 13.87 -6.73
CA VAL A 28 -7.62 13.09 -5.87
C VAL A 28 -7.76 13.54 -4.42
N ARG A 29 -8.02 12.58 -3.51
CA ARG A 29 -7.89 12.71 -2.07
C ARG A 29 -6.72 11.86 -1.61
N ILE A 30 -5.87 12.43 -0.75
CA ILE A 30 -4.75 11.73 -0.11
C ILE A 30 -4.99 11.64 1.39
N ALA A 31 -4.62 10.52 1.99
CA ALA A 31 -4.49 10.36 3.43
C ALA A 31 -3.13 9.78 3.81
N ASP A 32 -2.49 10.36 4.82
CA ASP A 32 -1.21 9.90 5.33
C ASP A 32 -1.00 10.41 6.77
N ILE A 33 -0.13 9.75 7.52
CA ILE A 33 0.31 10.21 8.84
C ILE A 33 1.30 11.38 8.75
N LYS A 34 1.97 11.54 7.61
CA LYS A 34 2.94 12.61 7.32
C LYS A 34 2.56 13.41 6.09
N ASN A 35 3.06 14.64 6.00
CA ASN A 35 3.00 15.43 4.78
C ASN A 35 4.03 14.89 3.77
N HIS A 36 3.82 15.18 2.49
CA HIS A 36 4.86 14.93 1.48
C HIS A 36 6.06 15.84 1.71
N GLU A 37 7.27 15.30 1.49
CA GLU A 37 8.51 16.03 1.82
C GLU A 37 8.85 17.11 0.80
N PHE A 38 8.54 16.89 -0.49
CA PHE A 38 8.99 17.73 -1.59
C PHE A 38 7.89 18.57 -2.25
N TRP A 39 6.63 18.20 -2.08
CA TRP A 39 5.51 18.87 -2.74
C TRP A 39 4.48 19.39 -1.76
N ASP A 40 3.93 20.55 -2.08
CA ASP A 40 2.75 21.04 -1.40
C ASP A 40 1.51 20.18 -1.74
N HIS A 41 0.55 20.13 -0.84
CA HIS A 41 -0.65 19.32 -1.03
C HIS A 41 -1.39 19.66 -2.33
N SER A 42 -1.45 20.95 -2.70
CA SER A 42 -2.10 21.42 -3.93
C SER A 42 -1.47 20.92 -5.22
N GLU A 43 -0.23 20.42 -5.16
CA GLU A 43 0.48 19.87 -6.32
C GLU A 43 0.18 18.37 -6.54
N ILE A 44 -0.28 17.67 -5.50
CA ILE A 44 -0.44 16.22 -5.51
C ILE A 44 -1.87 15.74 -5.24
N CYS A 45 -2.76 16.62 -4.70
CA CYS A 45 -4.15 16.26 -4.44
C CYS A 45 -5.06 17.48 -4.32
N HIS A 46 -6.38 17.24 -4.38
CA HIS A 46 -7.40 18.24 -4.08
C HIS A 46 -7.74 18.30 -2.59
N GLU A 47 -7.60 17.17 -1.90
CA GLU A 47 -7.87 17.05 -0.47
C GLU A 47 -6.76 16.23 0.19
N PHE A 48 -6.14 16.77 1.24
CA PHE A 48 -5.16 16.05 2.05
C PHE A 48 -5.70 15.89 3.48
N ILE A 49 -5.79 14.66 3.96
CA ILE A 49 -6.23 14.32 5.31
C ILE A 49 -5.05 13.72 6.06
N LYS A 50 -4.51 14.48 7.02
CA LYS A 50 -3.45 13.98 7.90
C LYS A 50 -4.08 13.15 9.01
N CYS A 51 -3.88 11.84 8.98
CA CYS A 51 -4.45 10.92 9.96
C CYS A 51 -3.68 9.62 10.06
N ASP A 52 -3.91 8.90 11.15
CA ASP A 52 -3.41 7.54 11.37
C ASP A 52 -4.45 6.52 10.91
N LEU A 53 -4.09 5.70 9.92
CA LEU A 53 -4.97 4.69 9.34
C LEU A 53 -5.04 3.40 10.17
N THR A 54 -4.28 3.28 11.24
CA THR A 54 -4.49 2.24 12.25
C THR A 54 -5.78 2.47 13.05
N ASP A 55 -6.23 3.74 13.14
CA ASP A 55 -7.53 4.08 13.73
C ASP A 55 -8.66 3.85 12.71
N PRO A 56 -9.62 2.94 13.01
CA PRO A 56 -10.73 2.66 12.11
C PRO A 56 -11.63 3.89 11.83
N LYS A 57 -11.72 4.86 12.77
CA LYS A 57 -12.48 6.09 12.55
C LYS A 57 -11.82 6.99 11.51
N SER A 58 -10.50 7.03 11.49
CA SER A 58 -9.74 7.73 10.45
C SER A 58 -10.00 7.12 9.08
N VAL A 59 -10.01 5.80 8.97
CA VAL A 59 -10.30 5.10 7.70
C VAL A 59 -11.73 5.35 7.25
N GLU A 60 -12.71 5.31 8.16
CA GLU A 60 -14.11 5.66 7.89
C GLU A 60 -14.29 7.09 7.37
N LEU A 61 -13.54 8.05 7.93
CA LEU A 61 -13.54 9.45 7.50
C LEU A 61 -12.95 9.62 6.09
N VAL A 62 -11.85 8.94 5.81
CA VAL A 62 -11.09 9.06 4.56
C VAL A 62 -11.80 8.42 3.40
N ILE A 63 -12.32 7.20 3.58
CA ILE A 63 -12.96 6.43 2.52
C ILE A 63 -14.42 6.89 2.36
N SER A 64 -14.65 7.68 1.31
CA SER A 64 -15.98 8.20 1.01
C SER A 64 -16.77 7.25 0.11
N GLU A 65 -18.10 7.34 0.19
CA GLU A 65 -18.99 6.76 -0.79
C GLU A 65 -18.71 7.30 -2.20
N ASN A 66 -18.98 6.51 -3.22
CA ASN A 66 -18.73 6.85 -4.63
C ASN A 66 -17.23 7.03 -5.01
N CYS A 67 -16.32 6.40 -4.27
CA CYS A 67 -14.93 6.29 -4.67
C CYS A 67 -14.83 5.33 -5.88
N ASP A 68 -14.23 5.81 -6.97
CA ASP A 68 -14.04 5.01 -8.18
C ASP A 68 -12.84 4.07 -8.04
N GLU A 69 -11.73 4.57 -7.53
CA GLU A 69 -10.53 3.78 -7.28
C GLU A 69 -9.85 4.22 -5.99
N LEU A 70 -9.41 3.24 -5.22
CA LEU A 70 -8.60 3.44 -4.02
C LEU A 70 -7.25 2.74 -4.19
N TYR A 71 -6.19 3.47 -3.92
CA TYR A 71 -4.82 2.97 -3.92
C TYR A 71 -4.34 2.84 -2.48
N GLN A 72 -4.20 1.60 -2.02
CA GLN A 72 -3.68 1.29 -0.69
C GLN A 72 -2.16 1.09 -0.77
N LEU A 73 -1.43 2.15 -0.42
CA LEU A 73 0.03 2.21 -0.39
C LEU A 73 0.56 2.42 1.03
N ALA A 74 -0.33 2.73 2.00
CA ALA A 74 0.06 2.97 3.37
C ALA A 74 0.51 1.67 4.05
N ALA A 75 1.63 1.75 4.74
CA ALA A 75 2.18 0.67 5.56
C ALA A 75 3.07 1.29 6.64
N ASP A 76 3.26 0.57 7.74
CA ASP A 76 4.35 0.87 8.66
C ASP A 76 5.62 0.25 8.06
N MET A 77 6.42 1.10 7.45
CA MET A 77 7.68 0.68 6.82
C MET A 77 8.70 1.82 6.78
N GLY A 78 9.95 1.43 6.68
CA GLY A 78 11.09 2.29 6.45
C GLY A 78 12.02 1.69 5.39
N GLY A 79 13.28 2.09 5.38
CA GLY A 79 14.33 1.45 4.57
C GLY A 79 14.67 0.04 5.05
N ALA A 80 15.63 -0.60 4.37
CA ALA A 80 16.09 -1.95 4.71
C ALA A 80 16.51 -2.09 6.18
N GLY A 81 17.16 -1.06 6.75
CA GLY A 81 17.52 -1.04 8.16
C GLY A 81 16.34 -1.04 9.14
N TYR A 82 15.15 -0.66 8.68
CA TYR A 82 13.94 -0.68 9.51
C TYR A 82 13.24 -2.05 9.48
N ILE A 83 13.19 -2.69 8.30
CA ILE A 83 12.39 -3.90 8.08
C ILE A 83 13.16 -5.22 8.23
N PHE A 84 14.50 -5.21 8.21
CA PHE A 84 15.31 -6.45 8.28
C PHE A 84 16.15 -6.60 9.54
N THR A 85 16.11 -5.64 10.48
CA THR A 85 16.88 -5.74 11.74
C THR A 85 16.21 -6.60 12.81
N GLY A 86 14.91 -6.86 12.67
CA GLY A 86 14.11 -7.53 13.70
C GLY A 86 13.62 -6.60 14.82
N GLU A 87 14.14 -5.39 14.92
CA GLU A 87 13.81 -4.46 16.01
C GLU A 87 12.39 -3.89 15.91
N ASN A 88 11.85 -3.84 14.70
CA ASN A 88 10.54 -3.24 14.40
C ASN A 88 9.47 -4.24 13.96
N ASP A 89 9.77 -5.53 13.95
CA ASP A 89 8.90 -6.59 13.41
C ASP A 89 7.47 -6.52 13.95
N ALA A 90 7.32 -6.39 15.27
CA ALA A 90 6.02 -6.31 15.91
C ALA A 90 5.21 -5.10 15.44
N ASN A 91 5.83 -3.94 15.29
CA ASN A 91 5.18 -2.73 14.80
C ASN A 91 4.82 -2.84 13.32
N VAL A 92 5.76 -3.31 12.51
CA VAL A 92 5.57 -3.52 11.06
C VAL A 92 4.39 -4.45 10.81
N MET A 93 4.36 -5.62 11.46
CA MET A 93 3.25 -6.57 11.32
C MET A 93 1.94 -6.01 11.86
N HIS A 94 1.94 -5.51 13.11
CA HIS A 94 0.73 -5.06 13.77
C HIS A 94 0.09 -3.88 13.04
N ASN A 95 0.87 -2.83 12.79
CA ASN A 95 0.32 -1.59 12.24
C ASN A 95 -0.09 -1.76 10.78
N SER A 96 0.74 -2.41 9.96
CA SER A 96 0.40 -2.66 8.55
C SER A 96 -0.81 -3.59 8.40
N ALA A 97 -0.87 -4.68 9.17
CA ALA A 97 -2.03 -5.56 9.16
C ALA A 97 -3.30 -4.82 9.60
N LEU A 98 -3.23 -4.01 10.66
CA LEU A 98 -4.37 -3.25 11.16
C LEU A 98 -4.88 -2.23 10.14
N ILE A 99 -3.98 -1.50 9.48
CA ILE A 99 -4.34 -0.61 8.35
C ILE A 99 -5.10 -1.40 7.28
N ASN A 100 -4.54 -2.53 6.84
CA ASN A 100 -5.13 -3.31 5.74
C ASN A 100 -6.47 -3.96 6.13
N LEU A 101 -6.64 -4.39 7.37
CA LEU A 101 -7.91 -4.89 7.91
C LEU A 101 -9.00 -3.81 7.88
N ASN A 102 -8.67 -2.61 8.37
CA ASN A 102 -9.59 -1.47 8.38
C ASN A 102 -9.97 -1.06 6.96
N VAL A 103 -8.97 -0.92 6.07
CA VAL A 103 -9.17 -0.50 4.68
C VAL A 103 -10.01 -1.51 3.90
N ALA A 104 -9.72 -2.80 3.98
CA ALA A 104 -10.47 -3.84 3.26
C ALA A 104 -11.94 -3.85 3.68
N LYS A 105 -12.21 -3.75 5.00
CA LYS A 105 -13.55 -3.67 5.55
C LYS A 105 -14.30 -2.43 5.05
N GLU A 106 -13.66 -1.26 5.16
CA GLU A 106 -14.32 0.00 4.81
C GLU A 106 -14.54 0.14 3.31
N CYS A 107 -13.62 -0.33 2.48
CA CYS A 107 -13.81 -0.39 1.03
C CYS A 107 -15.04 -1.23 0.64
N PHE A 108 -15.28 -2.32 1.35
CA PHE A 108 -16.50 -3.14 1.16
C PHE A 108 -17.77 -2.37 1.60
N VAL A 109 -17.75 -1.77 2.80
CA VAL A 109 -18.89 -1.02 3.35
C VAL A 109 -19.28 0.14 2.45
N LYS A 110 -18.30 0.95 2.01
CA LYS A 110 -18.51 2.11 1.14
C LYS A 110 -18.63 1.77 -0.35
N LYS A 111 -18.59 0.50 -0.71
CA LYS A 111 -18.73 0.02 -2.10
C LYS A 111 -17.73 0.66 -3.07
N VAL A 112 -16.47 0.77 -2.66
CA VAL A 112 -15.39 1.25 -3.52
C VAL A 112 -15.33 0.39 -4.78
N LYS A 113 -15.32 1.03 -5.97
CA LYS A 113 -15.46 0.31 -7.24
C LYS A 113 -14.23 -0.52 -7.61
N LYS A 114 -13.03 -0.03 -7.25
CA LYS A 114 -11.76 -0.73 -7.47
C LYS A 114 -10.77 -0.40 -6.37
N VAL A 115 -10.09 -1.41 -5.85
CA VAL A 115 -9.00 -1.27 -4.88
C VAL A 115 -7.71 -1.78 -5.51
N PHE A 116 -6.67 -0.98 -5.45
CA PHE A 116 -5.30 -1.39 -5.72
C PHE A 116 -4.55 -1.57 -4.40
N TYR A 117 -3.86 -2.67 -4.24
CA TYR A 117 -3.00 -2.96 -3.08
C TYR A 117 -1.54 -3.12 -3.52
N SER A 118 -0.65 -2.37 -2.89
CA SER A 118 0.80 -2.52 -3.06
C SER A 118 1.34 -3.62 -2.16
N SER A 119 1.57 -4.77 -2.73
CA SER A 119 2.37 -5.83 -2.12
C SER A 119 3.86 -5.63 -2.41
N SER A 120 4.70 -6.57 -2.05
CA SER A 120 6.15 -6.48 -2.18
C SER A 120 6.76 -7.77 -2.68
N ALA A 121 7.93 -7.69 -3.31
CA ALA A 121 8.76 -8.85 -3.62
C ALA A 121 9.21 -9.62 -2.37
N CYS A 122 9.28 -8.95 -1.21
CA CYS A 122 9.62 -9.59 0.08
C CYS A 122 8.61 -10.67 0.50
N MET A 123 7.42 -10.75 -0.14
CA MET A 123 6.48 -11.83 0.13
C MET A 123 6.84 -13.15 -0.55
N TYR A 124 7.74 -13.15 -1.54
CA TYR A 124 8.21 -14.39 -2.15
C TYR A 124 9.07 -15.19 -1.17
N PRO A 125 9.09 -16.53 -1.32
CA PRO A 125 10.00 -17.37 -0.54
C PRO A 125 11.46 -16.94 -0.67
N GLU A 126 12.18 -16.90 0.44
CA GLU A 126 13.60 -16.54 0.48
C GLU A 126 14.42 -17.27 -0.57
N HIS A 127 14.22 -18.61 -0.71
CA HIS A 127 14.96 -19.43 -1.67
C HIS A 127 14.77 -19.02 -3.14
N ASN A 128 13.73 -18.26 -3.46
CA ASN A 128 13.51 -17.72 -4.82
C ASN A 128 14.39 -16.50 -5.12
N GLN A 129 15.00 -15.90 -4.10
CA GLN A 129 15.70 -14.63 -4.17
C GLN A 129 17.21 -14.75 -3.87
N LEU A 130 17.69 -15.96 -3.51
CA LEU A 130 19.09 -16.16 -3.12
C LEU A 130 20.09 -16.02 -4.27
N ASP A 131 19.66 -16.27 -5.51
CA ASP A 131 20.48 -16.08 -6.70
C ASP A 131 20.11 -14.75 -7.37
N PRO A 132 20.92 -13.69 -7.22
CA PRO A 132 20.63 -12.38 -7.80
C PRO A 132 20.67 -12.39 -9.34
N ASP A 133 21.38 -13.31 -9.95
CA ASP A 133 21.51 -13.42 -11.40
C ASP A 133 20.35 -14.21 -12.05
N ASN A 134 19.65 -15.01 -11.24
CA ASN A 134 18.51 -15.81 -11.69
C ASN A 134 17.40 -15.90 -10.64
N PRO A 135 16.79 -14.77 -10.26
CA PRO A 135 15.71 -14.78 -9.28
C PRO A 135 14.47 -15.46 -9.84
N ASN A 136 13.82 -16.29 -9.03
CA ASN A 136 12.57 -16.98 -9.41
C ASN A 136 11.36 -16.31 -8.74
N CYS A 137 11.06 -15.05 -9.10
CA CYS A 137 9.96 -14.27 -8.55
C CYS A 137 8.76 -14.16 -9.51
N ILE A 138 8.45 -15.24 -10.24
CA ILE A 138 7.20 -15.31 -11.02
C ILE A 138 6.00 -15.43 -10.08
N GLU A 139 4.85 -14.91 -10.45
CA GLU A 139 3.68 -14.82 -9.56
C GLU A 139 3.27 -16.17 -8.95
N SER A 140 3.38 -17.26 -9.70
CA SER A 140 3.04 -18.61 -9.23
C SER A 140 4.02 -19.20 -8.22
N SER A 141 5.24 -18.64 -8.09
CA SER A 141 6.28 -19.13 -7.18
C SER A 141 6.13 -18.64 -5.73
N ALA A 142 5.09 -17.89 -5.44
CA ALA A 142 4.79 -17.41 -4.09
C ALA A 142 4.52 -18.54 -3.08
N TYR A 143 4.26 -19.74 -3.54
CA TYR A 143 3.94 -20.90 -2.70
C TYR A 143 4.79 -22.12 -3.08
N PRO A 144 5.23 -22.95 -2.07
CA PRO A 144 4.96 -22.78 -0.62
C PRO A 144 5.58 -21.49 -0.07
N ALA A 145 4.83 -20.80 0.81
CA ALA A 145 5.26 -19.52 1.37
C ALA A 145 6.41 -19.68 2.37
N ASN A 146 7.43 -18.86 2.23
CA ASN A 146 8.56 -18.75 3.16
C ASN A 146 9.24 -17.38 3.01
N PRO A 147 8.52 -16.25 3.23
CA PRO A 147 9.14 -14.93 3.28
C PRO A 147 10.29 -14.87 4.29
N ASP A 148 11.28 -14.03 4.00
CA ASP A 148 12.50 -13.86 4.80
C ASP A 148 12.35 -12.88 5.96
N SER A 149 11.21 -12.19 6.06
CA SER A 149 10.97 -11.14 7.03
C SER A 149 9.50 -11.06 7.46
N GLU A 150 9.26 -10.50 8.63
CA GLU A 150 7.91 -10.25 9.12
C GLU A 150 7.15 -9.27 8.23
N TYR A 151 7.85 -8.34 7.60
CA TYR A 151 7.29 -7.49 6.56
C TYR A 151 6.77 -8.31 5.37
N GLY A 152 7.54 -9.28 4.88
CA GLY A 152 7.14 -10.18 3.81
C GLY A 152 5.91 -11.02 4.18
N TRP A 153 5.86 -11.53 5.41
CA TRP A 153 4.70 -12.27 5.93
C TRP A 153 3.47 -11.39 6.04
N GLU A 154 3.60 -10.13 6.50
CA GLU A 154 2.47 -9.20 6.53
C GLU A 154 1.94 -8.91 5.13
N LYS A 155 2.84 -8.65 4.16
CA LYS A 155 2.44 -8.41 2.77
C LYS A 155 1.69 -9.59 2.18
N LEU A 156 2.15 -10.82 2.42
CA LEU A 156 1.47 -12.03 1.98
C LEU A 156 0.10 -12.21 2.67
N PHE A 157 0.02 -11.96 3.99
CA PHE A 157 -1.24 -11.98 4.73
C PHE A 157 -2.24 -11.00 4.11
N SER A 158 -1.82 -9.78 3.85
CA SER A 158 -2.68 -8.74 3.29
C SER A 158 -3.11 -9.04 1.85
N GLU A 159 -2.27 -9.65 1.00
CA GLU A 159 -2.71 -10.18 -0.29
C GLU A 159 -3.87 -11.19 -0.10
N ARG A 160 -3.71 -12.13 0.84
CA ARG A 160 -4.74 -13.14 1.13
C ARG A 160 -6.02 -12.51 1.63
N LEU A 161 -5.93 -11.47 2.47
CA LEU A 161 -7.06 -10.70 2.97
C LEU A 161 -7.85 -10.06 1.83
N PHE A 162 -7.19 -9.26 0.98
CA PHE A 162 -7.85 -8.60 -0.15
C PHE A 162 -8.43 -9.59 -1.16
N LEU A 163 -7.75 -10.69 -1.43
CA LEU A 163 -8.25 -11.78 -2.28
C LEU A 163 -9.47 -12.47 -1.66
N ALA A 164 -9.53 -12.62 -0.34
CA ALA A 164 -10.71 -13.17 0.34
C ALA A 164 -11.91 -12.22 0.21
N PHE A 165 -11.71 -10.91 0.40
CA PHE A 165 -12.76 -9.91 0.16
C PHE A 165 -13.23 -9.90 -1.31
N ASN A 166 -12.31 -10.08 -2.25
CA ASN A 166 -12.67 -10.22 -3.66
C ASN A 166 -13.55 -11.44 -3.90
N ARG A 167 -13.19 -12.62 -3.37
CA ARG A 167 -13.94 -13.85 -3.56
C ARG A 167 -15.33 -13.78 -2.91
N ASN A 168 -15.37 -13.34 -1.66
CA ASN A 168 -16.58 -13.43 -0.83
C ASN A 168 -17.54 -12.27 -1.07
N TYR A 169 -17.00 -11.07 -1.23
CA TYR A 169 -17.76 -9.82 -1.26
C TYR A 169 -17.68 -9.08 -2.60
N LYS A 170 -16.99 -9.65 -3.59
CA LYS A 170 -16.82 -9.06 -4.93
C LYS A 170 -16.11 -7.69 -4.91
N LEU A 171 -15.29 -7.42 -3.89
CA LEU A 171 -14.44 -6.24 -3.87
C LEU A 171 -13.44 -6.34 -5.02
N ASN A 172 -13.58 -5.50 -6.04
CA ASN A 172 -12.73 -5.56 -7.24
C ASN A 172 -11.29 -5.12 -6.93
N THR A 173 -10.45 -6.07 -6.58
CA THR A 173 -9.08 -5.83 -6.13
C THR A 173 -8.06 -6.12 -7.23
N ARG A 174 -7.03 -5.29 -7.30
CA ARG A 174 -5.80 -5.51 -8.06
C ARG A 174 -4.63 -5.43 -7.11
N ILE A 175 -3.70 -6.37 -7.24
CA ILE A 175 -2.51 -6.47 -6.39
C ILE A 175 -1.29 -6.40 -7.30
N ALA A 176 -0.31 -5.57 -6.93
CA ALA A 176 0.99 -5.57 -7.57
C ALA A 176 2.08 -5.81 -6.52
N ARG A 177 2.97 -6.74 -6.80
CA ARG A 177 4.14 -7.03 -5.99
C ARG A 177 5.26 -6.14 -6.47
N PHE A 178 5.49 -5.06 -5.72
CA PHE A 178 6.55 -4.13 -6.06
C PHE A 178 7.91 -4.76 -5.73
N HIS A 179 8.80 -4.72 -6.70
CA HIS A 179 10.22 -4.89 -6.49
C HIS A 179 10.83 -3.55 -6.06
N ASN A 180 12.11 -3.34 -6.33
CA ASN A 180 12.76 -2.07 -5.97
C ASN A 180 12.23 -0.94 -6.84
N ILE A 181 11.40 -0.08 -6.26
CA ILE A 181 10.89 1.12 -6.92
C ILE A 181 11.86 2.28 -6.61
N PHE A 182 12.36 2.91 -7.65
CA PHE A 182 13.30 4.03 -7.53
C PHE A 182 12.90 5.17 -8.47
N GLY A 183 13.38 6.36 -8.18
CA GLY A 183 13.13 7.54 -9.01
C GLY A 183 13.42 8.83 -8.24
N PRO A 184 13.19 10.00 -8.88
CA PRO A 184 13.35 11.29 -8.24
C PRO A 184 12.52 11.37 -6.95
N GLN A 185 13.10 11.93 -5.88
CA GLN A 185 12.47 12.09 -4.56
C GLN A 185 12.20 10.76 -3.82
N GLY A 186 12.73 9.64 -4.33
CA GLY A 186 12.79 8.40 -3.58
C GLY A 186 13.97 8.40 -2.60
N THR A 187 13.86 7.63 -1.52
CA THR A 187 14.97 7.39 -0.59
C THR A 187 16.01 6.52 -1.29
N TRP A 188 17.30 6.92 -1.23
CA TRP A 188 18.40 6.23 -1.89
C TRP A 188 19.55 5.85 -0.95
N ASP A 189 19.48 6.31 0.29
CA ASP A 189 20.45 6.03 1.38
C ASP A 189 19.72 5.56 2.66
N GLY A 190 18.63 4.81 2.49
CA GLY A 190 17.76 4.35 3.57
C GLY A 190 18.19 3.05 4.23
#